data_d1612baf93142e357b0183da9bf4bb6f
#
_entry.id   d1612baf93142e357b0183da9bf4bb6f
#
_cell.length_a   1.000
_cell.length_b   1.000
_cell.length_c   1.000
_cell.angle_alpha   90.00
_cell.angle_beta   90.00
_cell.angle_gamma   90.00
#
_symmetry.space_group_name_H-M   'P 1'
#
loop_
_entity.id
_entity.type
_entity.pdbx_description
1 polymer ?
#
loop_
_entity_poly.entity_id
_entity_poly.type
_entity_poly.pdbx_seq_one_letter_code
_entity_poly.pdbx_strand_id
1 'polypeptide(L)'
;MITQHEITPENVLSQQHLDWKNHPVTIQMFKNLAKHRETFVKALTTSAGDMTQPAEYFRVNAYGIRTLDAITNMLKDSTKFVDQSTK
;
A
#
# COMPACT_ATOMS: atom_id res chain seq x y z
N MET A 1 13.56 30.25 -18.73
CA MET A 1 14.55 29.18 -18.73
C MET A 1 14.35 28.24 -17.57
N ILE A 2 14.44 26.96 -17.81
CA ILE A 2 14.27 25.98 -16.77
C ILE A 2 15.49 25.94 -15.87
N THR A 3 15.27 26.00 -14.58
CA THR A 3 16.35 25.92 -13.62
C THR A 3 16.80 24.48 -13.48
N GLN A 4 18.09 24.25 -13.55
CA GLN A 4 18.66 22.91 -13.55
C GLN A 4 18.38 22.15 -12.26
N HIS A 5 18.31 22.84 -11.15
CA HIS A 5 18.09 22.19 -9.86
C HIS A 5 16.71 21.54 -9.73
N GLU A 6 15.78 21.89 -10.62
CA GLU A 6 14.45 21.30 -10.61
C GLU A 6 14.41 19.92 -11.28
N ILE A 7 15.48 19.59 -12.01
CA ILE A 7 15.53 18.33 -12.73
C ILE A 7 16.52 17.41 -12.06
N THR A 8 16.13 16.90 -10.92
CA THR A 8 16.91 15.87 -10.22
C THR A 8 16.22 14.53 -10.40
N PRO A 9 16.97 13.42 -10.29
CA PRO A 9 16.36 12.09 -10.35
C PRO A 9 15.23 11.93 -9.34
N GLU A 10 15.37 12.48 -8.15
CA GLU A 10 14.36 12.38 -7.11
C GLU A 10 13.11 13.18 -7.49
N ASN A 11 13.26 14.36 -8.07
CA ASN A 11 12.12 15.17 -8.51
C ASN A 11 11.38 14.48 -9.65
N VAL A 12 12.12 13.90 -10.58
CA VAL A 12 11.52 13.17 -11.70
C VAL A 12 10.73 11.97 -11.18
N LEU A 13 11.31 11.21 -10.27
CA LEU A 13 10.64 10.05 -9.69
C LEU A 13 9.40 10.46 -8.91
N SER A 14 9.47 11.55 -8.16
CA SER A 14 8.32 12.05 -7.41
C SER A 14 7.17 12.44 -8.34
N GLN A 15 7.49 13.13 -9.44
CA GLN A 15 6.47 13.53 -10.39
C GLN A 15 5.87 12.33 -11.10
N GLN A 16 6.71 11.38 -11.52
CA GLN A 16 6.23 10.17 -12.16
C GLN A 16 5.37 9.35 -11.20
N HIS A 17 5.75 9.31 -9.93
CA HIS A 17 4.96 8.61 -8.93
C HIS A 17 3.58 9.25 -8.75
N LEU A 18 3.52 10.58 -8.74
CA LEU A 18 2.24 11.29 -8.66
C LEU A 18 1.37 11.01 -9.88
N ASP A 19 1.98 11.02 -11.08
CA ASP A 19 1.26 10.70 -12.31
C ASP A 19 0.73 9.26 -12.26
N TRP A 20 1.57 8.34 -11.80
CA TRP A 20 1.19 6.94 -11.66
C TRP A 20 0.02 6.78 -10.68
N LYS A 21 0.08 7.47 -9.55
CA LYS A 21 -0.99 7.39 -8.55
C LYS A 21 -2.34 7.82 -9.09
N ASN A 22 -2.34 8.77 -10.02
CA ASN A 22 -3.57 9.31 -10.57
C ASN A 22 -4.04 8.58 -11.82
N HIS A 23 -3.28 7.59 -12.27
CA HIS A 23 -3.66 6.79 -13.42
C HIS A 23 -4.85 5.88 -13.06
N PRO A 24 -5.86 5.76 -13.98
CA PRO A 24 -7.05 4.95 -13.68
C PRO A 24 -6.75 3.51 -13.27
N VAL A 25 -5.76 2.88 -13.90
CA VAL A 25 -5.38 1.50 -13.55
C VAL A 25 -4.84 1.44 -12.13
N THR A 26 -4.05 2.43 -11.75
CA THR A 26 -3.48 2.50 -10.40
C THR A 26 -4.58 2.73 -9.36
N ILE A 27 -5.52 3.60 -9.67
CA ILE A 27 -6.66 3.85 -8.78
C ILE A 27 -7.43 2.54 -8.57
N GLN A 28 -7.65 1.79 -9.62
CA GLN A 28 -8.33 0.51 -9.52
C GLN A 28 -7.54 -0.49 -8.67
N MET A 29 -6.21 -0.48 -8.83
CA MET A 29 -5.34 -1.32 -8.02
C MET A 29 -5.50 -1.03 -6.52
N PHE A 30 -5.51 0.26 -6.15
CA PHE A 30 -5.69 0.63 -4.74
C PHE A 30 -7.05 0.22 -4.22
N LYS A 31 -8.10 0.32 -5.04
CA LYS A 31 -9.43 -0.16 -4.67
C LYS A 31 -9.41 -1.66 -4.42
N ASN A 32 -8.70 -2.41 -5.26
CA ASN A 32 -8.58 -3.85 -5.09
C ASN A 32 -7.80 -4.21 -3.82
N LEU A 33 -6.74 -3.46 -3.51
CA LEU A 33 -6.00 -3.66 -2.26
C LEU A 33 -6.91 -3.42 -1.05
N ALA A 34 -7.73 -2.39 -1.11
CA ALA A 34 -8.68 -2.12 -0.04
C ALA A 34 -9.70 -3.26 0.13
N LYS A 35 -10.14 -3.85 -0.97
CA LYS A 35 -11.04 -5.01 -0.92
C LYS A 35 -10.36 -6.22 -0.29
N HIS A 36 -9.11 -6.47 -0.61
CA HIS A 36 -8.36 -7.57 -0.01
C HIS A 36 -8.20 -7.36 1.49
N ARG A 37 -7.90 -6.12 1.90
CA ARG A 37 -7.82 -5.80 3.31
C ARG A 37 -9.14 -6.09 4.01
N GLU A 38 -10.24 -5.67 3.41
CA GLU A 38 -11.55 -5.90 3.97
C GLU A 38 -11.84 -7.39 4.12
N THR A 39 -11.39 -8.22 3.19
CA THR A 39 -11.53 -9.68 3.29
C THR A 39 -10.84 -10.21 4.54
N PHE A 40 -9.63 -9.74 4.81
CA PHE A 40 -8.91 -10.14 6.03
C PHE A 40 -9.61 -9.65 7.28
N VAL A 41 -10.12 -8.42 7.27
CA VAL A 41 -10.85 -7.87 8.40
C VAL A 41 -12.10 -8.68 8.68
N LYS A 42 -12.84 -9.03 7.64
CA LYS A 42 -14.04 -9.86 7.78
C LYS A 42 -13.71 -11.23 8.34
N ALA A 43 -12.62 -11.83 7.86
CA ALA A 43 -12.18 -13.13 8.37
C ALA A 43 -11.90 -13.07 9.86
N LEU A 44 -11.21 -12.01 10.31
CA LEU A 44 -10.92 -11.83 11.74
C LEU A 44 -12.20 -11.63 12.54
N THR A 45 -13.10 -10.79 12.04
CA THR A 45 -14.35 -10.47 12.73
C THR A 45 -15.23 -11.71 12.84
N THR A 46 -15.36 -12.45 11.76
CA THR A 46 -16.18 -13.66 11.75
C THR A 46 -15.59 -14.74 12.65
N SER A 47 -14.29 -14.92 12.61
CA SER A 47 -13.61 -15.97 13.37
C SER A 47 -13.49 -15.65 14.86
N ALA A 48 -13.64 -14.38 15.23
CA ALA A 48 -13.51 -13.98 16.64
C ALA A 48 -14.50 -14.72 17.54
N GLY A 49 -15.67 -15.09 17.01
CA GLY A 49 -16.66 -15.85 17.76
C GLY A 49 -16.56 -17.35 17.56
N ASP A 50 -15.62 -17.82 16.76
CA ASP A 50 -15.49 -19.25 16.45
C ASP A 50 -14.31 -19.85 17.22
N MET A 51 -14.63 -20.55 18.26
CA MET A 51 -13.65 -21.17 19.14
C MET A 51 -12.87 -22.32 18.49
N THR A 52 -13.32 -22.78 17.33
CA THR A 52 -12.67 -23.89 16.64
C THR A 52 -11.49 -23.46 15.77
N GLN A 53 -11.36 -22.14 15.51
CA GLN A 53 -10.28 -21.65 14.66
C GLN A 53 -8.96 -21.64 15.43
N PRO A 54 -7.87 -22.12 14.80
CA PRO A 54 -6.56 -22.09 15.44
C PRO A 54 -6.09 -20.64 15.66
N ALA A 55 -5.30 -20.45 16.70
CA ALA A 55 -4.72 -19.14 16.98
C ALA A 55 -3.93 -18.59 15.78
N GLU A 56 -3.30 -19.46 15.01
CA GLU A 56 -2.55 -19.05 13.83
C GLU A 56 -3.42 -18.40 12.79
N TYR A 57 -4.68 -18.80 12.68
CA TYR A 57 -5.60 -18.22 11.72
C TYR A 57 -5.74 -16.72 11.95
N PHE A 58 -5.89 -16.32 13.21
CA PHE A 58 -5.98 -14.90 13.56
C PHE A 58 -4.67 -14.18 13.29
N ARG A 59 -3.56 -14.82 13.60
CA ARG A 59 -2.24 -14.23 13.41
C ARG A 59 -1.95 -13.99 11.93
N VAL A 60 -2.27 -14.96 11.09
CA VAL A 60 -2.05 -14.85 9.64
C VAL A 60 -2.88 -13.73 9.05
N ASN A 61 -4.17 -13.65 9.43
CA ASN A 61 -5.04 -12.61 8.90
C ASN A 61 -4.61 -11.21 9.41
N ALA A 62 -4.21 -11.09 10.67
CA ALA A 62 -3.72 -9.83 11.20
C ALA A 62 -2.43 -9.41 10.50
N TYR A 63 -1.55 -10.35 10.23
CA TYR A 63 -0.32 -10.09 9.48
C TYR A 63 -0.63 -9.65 8.05
N GLY A 64 -1.63 -10.26 7.42
CA GLY A 64 -2.08 -9.87 6.09
C GLY A 64 -2.53 -8.41 6.04
N ILE A 65 -3.33 -7.99 7.02
CA ILE A 65 -3.78 -6.60 7.10
C ILE A 65 -2.58 -5.66 7.25
N ARG A 66 -1.67 -5.98 8.17
CA ARG A 66 -0.49 -5.16 8.43
C ARG A 66 0.38 -5.05 7.18
N THR A 67 0.58 -6.15 6.48
CA THR A 67 1.40 -6.17 5.27
C THR A 67 0.76 -5.34 4.17
N LEU A 68 -0.55 -5.50 3.94
CA LEU A 68 -1.26 -4.71 2.94
C LEU A 68 -1.22 -3.24 3.27
N ASP A 69 -1.39 -2.86 4.52
CA ASP A 69 -1.34 -1.46 4.93
C ASP A 69 0.05 -0.88 4.71
N ALA A 70 1.10 -1.63 5.05
CA ALA A 70 2.47 -1.17 4.86
C ALA A 70 2.77 -0.94 3.37
N ILE A 71 2.40 -1.90 2.52
CA ILE A 71 2.62 -1.79 1.09
C ILE A 71 1.81 -0.64 0.51
N THR A 72 0.54 -0.53 0.87
CA THR A 72 -0.33 0.51 0.36
C THR A 72 0.19 1.89 0.75
N ASN A 73 0.60 2.05 2.00
CA ASN A 73 1.13 3.33 2.47
C ASN A 73 2.42 3.71 1.75
N MET A 74 3.31 2.73 1.54
CA MET A 74 4.53 2.98 0.79
C MET A 74 4.24 3.42 -0.63
N LEU A 75 3.30 2.75 -1.29
CA LEU A 75 2.97 3.06 -2.67
C LEU A 75 2.28 4.41 -2.82
N LYS A 76 1.49 4.81 -1.82
CA LYS A 76 0.77 6.08 -1.86
C LYS A 76 1.63 7.27 -1.47
N ASP A 77 2.63 7.07 -0.63
CA ASP A 77 3.44 8.14 -0.08
C ASP A 77 4.67 8.36 -0.95
N SER A 78 4.67 9.46 -1.70
CA SER A 78 5.77 9.79 -2.60
C SER A 78 7.10 9.89 -1.86
N THR A 79 7.09 10.43 -0.65
CA THR A 79 8.29 10.57 0.15
C THR A 79 8.91 9.21 0.46
N LYS A 80 8.09 8.28 0.93
CA LYS A 80 8.57 6.94 1.26
C LYS A 80 9.01 6.18 0.02
N PHE A 81 8.29 6.36 -1.09
CA PHE A 81 8.62 5.69 -2.34
C PHE A 81 9.98 6.16 -2.85
N VAL A 82 10.21 7.47 -2.86
CA VAL A 82 11.46 8.04 -3.34
C VAL A 82 12.62 7.68 -2.40
N ASP A 83 12.40 7.70 -1.10
CA ASP A 83 13.40 7.30 -0.13
C ASP A 83 13.87 5.86 -0.36
N GLN A 84 12.94 4.98 -0.68
CA GLN A 84 13.26 3.60 -0.98
C GLN A 84 14.15 3.49 -2.22
N SER A 85 13.93 4.34 -3.21
CA SER A 85 14.67 4.27 -4.46
C SER A 85 16.04 4.91 -4.39
N THR A 86 16.29 5.77 -3.42
CA THR A 86 17.59 6.45 -3.28
C THR A 86 18.59 5.66 -2.42
N LYS A 87 18.17 4.59 -1.84
CA LYS A 87 19.06 3.74 -1.03
C LYS A 87 19.58 2.49 -1.79
#